data_8a518a7681b1407ebb1cd8ac20cbf4ef
#
_entry.id   8a518a7681b1407ebb1cd8ac20cbf4ef
#
_cell.length_a   1.000
_cell.length_b   1.000
_cell.length_c   1.000
_cell.angle_alpha   90.00
_cell.angle_beta   90.00
_cell.angle_gamma   90.00
#
_symmetry.space_group_name_H-M   'P 1'
#
loop_
_entity.id
_entity.type
_entity.pdbx_description
1 polymer ?
#
loop_
_entity_poly.entity_id
_entity_poly.type
_entity_poly.pdbx_seq_one_letter_code
_entity_poly.pdbx_strand_id
1 'polypeptide(L)'
;MVRCVYSIRLYEHLKKFCQDRMYPLQLQETDYGHPAQKNEVSHINLTKFLNGLGCPFDLRDYQYNAVSHGIQNKRAILLSPTGSGKSFIIYNLLRWYINNFDKKILIVVPTTSLVEQMHKDFTDYGFDPELVHKIYSGKDKTTDKQIIISTWQSIYKFSKEWFEDFGCVFGDEVHL
;
A
#
# COMPACT_ATOMS: atom_id res chain seq x y z
N MET A 1 9.14 -11.26 32.71
CA MET A 1 8.33 -10.82 31.57
C MET A 1 9.29 -10.27 30.51
N VAL A 2 9.48 -10.97 29.42
CA VAL A 2 10.40 -10.54 28.35
C VAL A 2 9.61 -9.61 27.41
N ARG A 3 9.97 -8.31 27.42
CA ARG A 3 9.43 -7.36 26.44
C ARG A 3 10.23 -7.49 25.13
N CYS A 4 9.65 -8.10 24.15
CA CYS A 4 10.22 -8.14 22.82
C CYS A 4 9.42 -7.22 21.90
N VAL A 5 10.06 -6.19 21.34
CA VAL A 5 9.47 -5.35 20.30
C VAL A 5 9.80 -5.99 18.96
N TYR A 6 8.84 -6.66 18.36
CA TYR A 6 9.02 -7.31 17.06
C TYR A 6 8.23 -6.57 15.98
N SER A 7 8.79 -6.59 14.77
CA SER A 7 8.07 -6.19 13.57
C SER A 7 6.81 -7.05 13.36
N ILE A 8 5.73 -6.47 12.83
CA ILE A 8 4.48 -7.18 12.46
C ILE A 8 4.75 -8.42 11.60
N ARG A 9 5.84 -8.44 10.83
CA ARG A 9 6.25 -9.60 10.01
C ARG A 9 6.54 -10.86 10.84
N LEU A 10 6.94 -10.70 12.09
CA LEU A 10 7.27 -11.82 12.98
C LEU A 10 6.11 -12.24 13.86
N TYR A 11 4.96 -11.56 13.81
CA TYR A 11 3.84 -11.84 14.70
C TYR A 11 3.33 -13.28 14.58
N GLU A 12 3.07 -13.76 13.38
CA GLU A 12 2.54 -15.13 13.18
C GLU A 12 3.58 -16.19 13.61
N HIS A 13 4.86 -15.95 13.38
CA HIS A 13 5.92 -16.85 13.86
C HIS A 13 6.02 -16.83 15.39
N LEU A 14 5.94 -15.65 16.00
CA LEU A 14 5.98 -15.51 17.45
C LEU A 14 4.74 -16.15 18.10
N LYS A 15 3.57 -15.94 17.51
CA LYS A 15 2.32 -16.54 17.96
C LYS A 15 2.42 -18.07 17.95
N LYS A 16 2.87 -18.65 16.84
CA LYS A 16 3.08 -20.09 16.71
C LYS A 16 4.11 -20.60 17.73
N PHE A 17 5.25 -19.92 17.87
CA PHE A 17 6.28 -20.28 18.86
C PHE A 17 5.73 -20.28 20.30
N CYS A 18 4.95 -19.27 20.68
CA CYS A 18 4.33 -19.17 21.99
C CYS A 18 3.28 -20.26 22.20
N GLN A 19 2.46 -20.55 21.18
CA GLN A 19 1.46 -21.62 21.23
C GLN A 19 2.11 -23.00 21.40
N ASP A 20 3.13 -23.32 20.60
CA ASP A 20 3.84 -24.61 20.66
C ASP A 20 4.50 -24.86 22.02
N ARG A 21 4.79 -23.81 22.81
CA ARG A 21 5.47 -23.89 24.11
C ARG A 21 4.60 -23.46 25.28
N MET A 22 3.32 -23.21 25.05
CA MET A 22 2.37 -22.74 26.07
C MET A 22 2.85 -21.47 26.80
N TYR A 23 3.57 -20.58 26.09
CA TYR A 23 3.96 -19.29 26.66
C TYR A 23 2.82 -18.25 26.50
N PRO A 24 2.55 -17.47 27.57
CA PRO A 24 1.57 -16.40 27.45
C PRO A 24 2.09 -15.30 26.50
N LEU A 25 1.31 -14.97 25.48
CA LEU A 25 1.58 -13.89 24.54
C LEU A 25 0.67 -12.70 24.87
N GLN A 26 1.25 -11.57 25.25
CA GLN A 26 0.56 -10.30 25.41
C GLN A 26 0.93 -9.38 24.25
N LEU A 27 -0.09 -8.84 23.59
CA LEU A 27 0.07 -7.89 22.50
C LEU A 27 -0.33 -6.50 22.99
N GLN A 28 0.48 -5.51 22.64
CA GLN A 28 0.14 -4.11 22.88
C GLN A 28 -0.23 -3.45 21.56
N GLU A 29 -1.22 -2.60 21.61
CA GLU A 29 -1.50 -1.67 20.52
C GLU A 29 -0.32 -0.68 20.41
N THR A 30 0.09 -0.42 19.17
CA THR A 30 1.14 0.55 18.86
C THR A 30 0.52 1.67 18.02
N ASP A 31 1.30 2.73 17.73
CA ASP A 31 0.90 3.81 16.82
C ASP A 31 0.46 3.27 15.44
N TYR A 32 0.81 2.04 15.14
CA TYR A 32 0.46 1.33 13.91
C TYR A 32 -0.74 0.38 14.07
N GLY A 33 -1.42 0.40 15.21
CA GLY A 33 -2.56 -0.45 15.55
C GLY A 33 -2.17 -1.80 16.18
N HIS A 34 -3.17 -2.59 16.48
CA HIS A 34 -2.99 -3.90 17.10
C HIS A 34 -2.52 -4.94 16.05
N PRO A 35 -1.43 -5.70 16.29
CA PRO A 35 -0.83 -6.59 15.29
C PRO A 35 -1.74 -7.75 14.85
N ALA A 36 -2.69 -8.15 15.69
CA ALA A 36 -3.67 -9.22 15.37
C ALA A 36 -4.94 -8.67 14.69
N GLN A 37 -5.12 -7.34 14.61
CA GLN A 37 -6.32 -6.74 14.06
C GLN A 37 -6.22 -6.71 12.53
N LYS A 38 -7.09 -7.45 11.88
CA LYS A 38 -7.30 -7.40 10.43
C LYS A 38 -8.55 -6.55 10.14
N ASN A 39 -8.57 -5.90 8.99
CA ASN A 39 -9.78 -5.27 8.52
C ASN A 39 -10.75 -6.36 8.05
N GLU A 40 -11.96 -6.33 8.55
CA GLU A 40 -13.03 -7.18 8.01
C GLU A 40 -13.57 -6.52 6.74
N VAL A 41 -13.28 -7.15 5.62
CA VAL A 41 -13.80 -6.70 4.32
C VAL A 41 -14.65 -7.82 3.74
N SER A 42 -15.95 -7.54 3.63
CA SER A 42 -16.87 -8.46 2.97
C SER A 42 -16.52 -8.59 1.49
N HIS A 43 -16.42 -9.82 1.00
CA HIS A 43 -16.21 -10.11 -0.42
C HIS A 43 -17.25 -9.39 -1.30
N ILE A 44 -18.51 -9.40 -0.90
CA ILE A 44 -19.60 -8.74 -1.64
C ILE A 44 -19.37 -7.23 -1.75
N ASN A 45 -19.00 -6.58 -0.64
CA ASN A 45 -18.78 -5.14 -0.61
C ASN A 45 -17.52 -4.75 -1.43
N LEU A 46 -16.47 -5.54 -1.34
CA LEU A 46 -15.25 -5.31 -2.13
C LEU A 46 -15.53 -5.48 -3.62
N THR A 47 -16.19 -6.54 -4.02
CA THR A 47 -16.55 -6.77 -5.43
C THR A 47 -17.44 -5.65 -5.97
N LYS A 48 -18.45 -5.23 -5.19
CA LYS A 48 -19.32 -4.10 -5.57
C LYS A 48 -18.53 -2.80 -5.73
N PHE A 49 -17.60 -2.53 -4.83
CA PHE A 49 -16.74 -1.35 -4.90
C PHE A 49 -15.87 -1.39 -6.16
N LEU A 50 -15.15 -2.50 -6.39
CA LEU A 50 -14.24 -2.65 -7.52
C LEU A 50 -14.97 -2.53 -8.87
N ASN A 51 -16.13 -3.15 -9.00
CA ASN A 51 -16.97 -3.03 -10.20
C ASN A 51 -17.50 -1.60 -10.39
N GLY A 52 -17.73 -0.88 -9.31
CA GLY A 52 -18.19 0.52 -9.33
C GLY A 52 -17.09 1.53 -9.73
N LEU A 53 -15.82 1.13 -9.81
CA LEU A 53 -14.74 2.02 -10.21
C LEU A 53 -14.78 2.41 -11.70
N GLY A 54 -15.51 1.64 -12.53
CA GLY A 54 -15.61 1.91 -13.97
C GLY A 54 -14.29 1.72 -14.72
N CYS A 55 -13.39 0.87 -14.21
CA CYS A 55 -12.13 0.56 -14.90
C CYS A 55 -12.40 -0.13 -16.24
N PRO A 56 -11.60 0.13 -17.30
CA PRO A 56 -11.76 -0.50 -18.60
C PRO A 56 -11.33 -1.99 -18.60
N PHE A 57 -10.79 -2.49 -17.50
CA PHE A 57 -10.28 -3.85 -17.33
C PHE A 57 -10.88 -4.51 -16.10
N ASP A 58 -11.18 -5.82 -16.22
CA ASP A 58 -11.57 -6.64 -15.10
C ASP A 58 -10.35 -7.16 -14.34
N LEU A 59 -10.48 -7.26 -13.02
CA LEU A 59 -9.47 -7.88 -12.18
C LEU A 59 -9.47 -9.41 -12.42
N ARG A 60 -8.29 -9.96 -12.64
CA ARG A 60 -8.09 -11.41 -12.61
C ARG A 60 -8.17 -11.92 -11.17
N ASP A 61 -8.48 -13.21 -10.98
CA ASP A 61 -8.65 -13.82 -9.66
C ASP A 61 -7.48 -13.55 -8.71
N TYR A 62 -6.24 -13.68 -9.19
CA TYR A 62 -5.06 -13.45 -8.36
C TYR A 62 -4.87 -11.95 -8.02
N GLN A 63 -5.27 -11.04 -8.91
CA GLN A 63 -5.24 -9.59 -8.64
C GLN A 63 -6.29 -9.22 -7.60
N TYR A 64 -7.50 -9.77 -7.72
CA TYR A 64 -8.55 -9.61 -6.72
C TYR A 64 -8.08 -10.11 -5.35
N ASN A 65 -7.49 -11.30 -5.29
CA ASN A 65 -6.96 -11.88 -4.06
C ASN A 65 -5.86 -11.00 -3.45
N ALA A 66 -4.96 -10.44 -4.27
CA ALA A 66 -3.90 -9.53 -3.82
C ALA A 66 -4.49 -8.23 -3.24
N VAL A 67 -5.49 -7.64 -3.90
CA VAL A 67 -6.20 -6.44 -3.41
C VAL A 67 -6.90 -6.74 -2.10
N SER A 68 -7.68 -7.82 -2.02
CA SER A 68 -8.37 -8.26 -0.81
C SER A 68 -7.38 -8.48 0.35
N HIS A 69 -6.27 -9.17 0.08
CA HIS A 69 -5.23 -9.41 1.08
C HIS A 69 -4.58 -8.12 1.59
N GLY A 70 -4.27 -7.18 0.69
CA GLY A 70 -3.68 -5.88 1.06
C GLY A 70 -4.60 -5.07 1.96
N ILE A 71 -5.90 -5.00 1.64
CA ILE A 71 -6.90 -4.30 2.42
C ILE A 71 -7.06 -4.93 3.82
N GLN A 72 -7.18 -6.26 3.89
CA GLN A 72 -7.39 -6.97 5.15
C GLN A 72 -6.21 -6.84 6.11
N ASN A 73 -4.99 -6.89 5.60
CA ASN A 73 -3.79 -6.96 6.44
C ASN A 73 -3.15 -5.60 6.71
N LYS A 74 -3.62 -4.49 6.12
CA LYS A 74 -3.07 -3.13 6.26
C LYS A 74 -1.59 -3.02 5.86
N ARG A 75 -0.77 -4.01 6.16
CA ARG A 75 0.65 -4.15 5.82
C ARG A 75 0.88 -5.53 5.24
N ALA A 76 1.27 -5.58 4.00
CA ALA A 76 1.48 -6.82 3.28
C ALA A 76 2.65 -6.69 2.30
N ILE A 77 3.31 -7.80 2.03
CA ILE A 77 4.18 -7.95 0.87
C ILE A 77 3.42 -8.81 -0.12
N LEU A 78 3.19 -8.25 -1.29
CA LEU A 78 2.54 -8.93 -2.38
C LEU A 78 3.62 -9.38 -3.39
N LEU A 79 3.87 -10.68 -3.44
CA LEU A 79 4.79 -11.25 -4.43
C LEU A 79 4.04 -11.40 -5.76
N SER A 80 4.50 -10.68 -6.77
CA SER A 80 3.84 -10.65 -8.07
C SER A 80 4.89 -10.64 -9.17
N PRO A 81 4.88 -11.57 -10.13
CA PRO A 81 5.87 -11.63 -11.20
C PRO A 81 5.74 -10.44 -12.15
N THR A 82 6.79 -10.22 -12.95
CA THR A 82 6.76 -9.21 -14.02
C THR A 82 5.61 -9.51 -14.99
N GLY A 83 4.91 -8.48 -15.43
CA GLY A 83 3.76 -8.64 -16.35
C GLY A 83 2.46 -9.11 -15.70
N SER A 84 2.40 -9.29 -14.39
CA SER A 84 1.17 -9.68 -13.68
C SER A 84 0.16 -8.53 -13.47
N GLY A 85 0.51 -7.31 -13.89
CA GLY A 85 -0.33 -6.13 -13.66
C GLY A 85 -0.23 -5.57 -12.24
N LYS A 86 0.97 -5.49 -11.67
CA LYS A 86 1.23 -4.88 -10.36
C LYS A 86 0.67 -3.46 -10.24
N SER A 87 0.83 -2.64 -11.27
CA SER A 87 0.28 -1.28 -11.30
C SER A 87 -1.23 -1.27 -11.15
N PHE A 88 -1.94 -2.25 -11.72
CA PHE A 88 -3.39 -2.37 -11.59
C PHE A 88 -3.81 -2.83 -10.18
N ILE A 89 -3.03 -3.68 -9.53
CA ILE A 89 -3.24 -4.04 -8.11
C ILE A 89 -3.06 -2.80 -7.23
N ILE A 90 -1.96 -2.06 -7.40
CA ILE A 90 -1.69 -0.82 -6.65
C ILE A 90 -2.81 0.21 -6.89
N TYR A 91 -3.26 0.37 -8.15
CA TYR A 91 -4.37 1.24 -8.50
C TYR A 91 -5.65 0.92 -7.72
N ASN A 92 -6.07 -0.33 -7.68
CA ASN A 92 -7.29 -0.73 -6.96
C ASN A 92 -7.16 -0.56 -5.44
N LEU A 93 -5.98 -0.82 -4.87
CA LEU A 93 -5.69 -0.56 -3.45
C LEU A 93 -5.73 0.95 -3.15
N LEU A 94 -5.14 1.77 -4.02
CA LEU A 94 -5.16 3.22 -3.94
C LEU A 94 -6.61 3.75 -3.98
N ARG A 95 -7.44 3.28 -4.92
CA ARG A 95 -8.84 3.69 -5.03
C ARG A 95 -9.64 3.31 -3.79
N TRP A 96 -9.40 2.13 -3.23
CA TRP A 96 -9.98 1.74 -1.95
C TRP A 96 -9.56 2.69 -0.83
N TYR A 97 -8.27 3.02 -0.76
CA TYR A 97 -7.75 3.89 0.28
C TYR A 97 -8.36 5.29 0.22
N ILE A 98 -8.39 5.91 -0.96
CA ILE A 98 -8.98 7.24 -1.17
C ILE A 98 -10.47 7.27 -0.76
N ASN A 99 -11.19 6.20 -1.05
CA ASN A 99 -12.62 6.13 -0.70
C ASN A 99 -12.89 6.02 0.80
N ASN A 100 -11.90 5.60 1.58
CA ASN A 100 -12.08 5.32 3.00
C ASN A 100 -11.26 6.24 3.94
N PHE A 101 -10.28 6.97 3.42
CA PHE A 101 -9.35 7.79 4.21
C PHE A 101 -8.97 9.08 3.49
N ASP A 102 -8.80 10.16 4.27
CA ASP A 102 -8.48 11.50 3.74
C ASP A 102 -6.97 11.83 3.69
N LYS A 103 -6.10 10.95 4.21
CA LYS A 103 -4.65 11.19 4.21
C LYS A 103 -4.02 10.98 2.84
N LYS A 104 -2.86 11.61 2.63
CA LYS A 104 -2.08 11.46 1.40
C LYS A 104 -1.56 10.03 1.21
N ILE A 105 -1.31 9.68 -0.04
CA ILE A 105 -0.78 8.38 -0.47
C ILE A 105 0.56 8.61 -1.15
N LEU A 106 1.57 7.85 -0.75
CA LEU A 106 2.88 7.84 -1.37
C LEU A 106 3.08 6.52 -2.13
N ILE A 107 3.50 6.62 -3.39
CA ILE A 107 3.90 5.47 -4.21
C ILE A 107 5.37 5.64 -4.52
N VAL A 108 6.18 4.67 -4.10
CA VAL A 108 7.64 4.68 -4.29
C VAL A 108 8.01 3.64 -5.32
N VAL A 109 8.70 4.09 -6.36
CA VAL A 109 9.19 3.26 -7.46
C VAL A 109 10.69 3.43 -7.65
N PRO A 110 11.42 2.45 -8.24
CA PRO A 110 12.88 2.51 -8.33
C PRO A 110 13.43 3.62 -9.25
N THR A 111 12.72 3.91 -10.35
CA THR A 111 13.24 4.77 -11.42
C THR A 111 12.26 5.83 -11.88
N THR A 112 12.77 6.91 -12.47
CA THR A 112 11.94 7.98 -13.04
C THR A 112 11.06 7.48 -14.19
N SER A 113 11.54 6.53 -14.98
CA SER A 113 10.74 5.90 -16.05
C SER A 113 9.51 5.19 -15.50
N LEU A 114 9.66 4.52 -14.33
CA LEU A 114 8.53 3.87 -13.66
C LEU A 114 7.56 4.88 -13.03
N VAL A 115 8.03 6.06 -12.61
CA VAL A 115 7.12 7.15 -12.19
C VAL A 115 6.20 7.55 -13.34
N GLU A 116 6.76 7.79 -14.54
CA GLU A 116 5.97 8.16 -15.70
C GLU A 116 5.06 7.02 -16.17
N GLN A 117 5.55 5.80 -16.16
CA GLN A 117 4.75 4.62 -16.53
C GLN A 117 3.57 4.44 -15.58
N MET A 118 3.80 4.48 -14.27
CA MET A 118 2.73 4.30 -13.28
C MET A 118 1.67 5.41 -13.39
N HIS A 119 2.09 6.65 -13.63
CA HIS A 119 1.19 7.77 -13.87
C HIS A 119 0.34 7.54 -15.13
N LYS A 120 0.98 7.08 -16.22
CA LYS A 120 0.28 6.74 -17.47
C LYS A 120 -0.69 5.58 -17.26
N ASP A 121 -0.25 4.50 -16.59
CA ASP A 121 -1.10 3.34 -16.29
C ASP A 121 -2.37 3.77 -15.53
N PHE A 122 -2.24 4.63 -14.53
CA PHE A 122 -3.40 5.14 -13.77
C PHE A 122 -4.36 5.93 -14.65
N THR A 123 -3.83 6.74 -15.58
CA THR A 123 -4.65 7.45 -16.57
C THR A 123 -5.39 6.47 -17.49
N ASP A 124 -4.69 5.44 -17.96
CA ASP A 124 -5.26 4.40 -18.82
C ASP A 124 -6.33 3.56 -18.05
N TYR A 125 -6.25 3.49 -16.73
CA TYR A 125 -7.27 2.86 -15.85
C TYR A 125 -8.45 3.78 -15.53
N GLY A 126 -8.47 5.01 -16.07
CA GLY A 126 -9.55 5.98 -15.89
C GLY A 126 -9.40 6.91 -14.69
N PHE A 127 -8.17 7.07 -14.15
CA PHE A 127 -7.91 8.03 -13.09
C PHE A 127 -7.57 9.41 -13.66
N ASP A 128 -8.04 10.46 -12.99
CA ASP A 128 -7.70 11.83 -13.39
C ASP A 128 -6.21 12.11 -13.11
N PRO A 129 -5.38 12.35 -14.15
CA PRO A 129 -3.95 12.61 -13.99
C PRO A 129 -3.66 13.87 -13.18
N GLU A 130 -4.59 14.82 -13.15
CA GLU A 130 -4.42 16.07 -12.39
C GLU A 130 -4.46 15.85 -10.87
N LEU A 131 -4.96 14.73 -10.40
CA LEU A 131 -4.97 14.37 -8.97
C LEU A 131 -3.65 13.73 -8.50
N VAL A 132 -2.74 13.43 -9.43
CA VAL A 132 -1.46 12.80 -9.14
C VAL A 132 -0.32 13.79 -9.26
N HIS A 133 0.59 13.79 -8.28
CA HIS A 133 1.82 14.56 -8.32
C HIS A 133 3.03 13.64 -8.48
N LYS A 134 3.97 14.05 -9.32
CA LYS A 134 5.21 13.28 -9.57
C LYS A 134 6.41 14.01 -9.00
N ILE A 135 7.15 13.36 -8.11
CA ILE A 135 8.39 13.91 -7.53
C ILE A 135 9.58 13.10 -8.03
N TYR A 136 10.41 13.72 -8.87
CA TYR A 136 11.72 13.22 -9.27
C TYR A 136 12.61 14.39 -9.71
N SER A 137 13.86 14.16 -10.12
CA SER A 137 14.82 15.21 -10.46
C SER A 137 14.22 16.27 -11.40
N GLY A 138 14.27 17.54 -11.00
CA GLY A 138 13.73 18.67 -11.77
C GLY A 138 12.23 18.92 -11.64
N LYS A 139 11.52 18.21 -10.75
CA LYS A 139 10.09 18.44 -10.44
C LYS A 139 9.91 19.05 -9.07
N ASP A 140 8.79 19.77 -8.90
CA ASP A 140 8.42 20.37 -7.61
C ASP A 140 8.27 19.31 -6.52
N LYS A 141 8.79 19.63 -5.35
CA LYS A 141 8.81 18.73 -4.17
C LYS A 141 7.62 18.93 -3.25
N THR A 142 6.87 20.01 -3.43
CA THR A 142 5.71 20.36 -2.60
C THR A 142 4.43 20.29 -3.43
N THR A 143 3.38 19.76 -2.83
CA THR A 143 2.07 19.66 -3.48
C THR A 143 0.97 19.47 -2.45
N ASP A 144 -0.21 19.98 -2.76
CA ASP A 144 -1.45 19.72 -2.01
C ASP A 144 -2.20 18.47 -2.53
N LYS A 145 -1.72 17.87 -3.63
CA LYS A 145 -2.36 16.68 -4.20
C LYS A 145 -2.27 15.49 -3.25
N GLN A 146 -3.33 14.70 -3.24
CA GLN A 146 -3.45 13.56 -2.33
C GLN A 146 -2.55 12.39 -2.71
N ILE A 147 -2.22 12.22 -4.01
CA ILE A 147 -1.44 11.10 -4.51
C ILE A 147 -0.08 11.60 -4.99
N ILE A 148 0.97 10.98 -4.49
CA ILE A 148 2.34 11.30 -4.88
C ILE A 148 3.03 10.03 -5.37
N ILE A 149 3.59 10.08 -6.58
CA ILE A 149 4.46 9.03 -7.13
C ILE A 149 5.88 9.57 -7.16
N SER A 150 6.83 8.85 -6.58
CA SER A 150 8.21 9.29 -6.47
C SER A 150 9.20 8.14 -6.54
N THR A 151 10.46 8.48 -6.85
CA THR A 151 11.58 7.57 -6.58
C THR A 151 12.08 7.80 -5.16
N TRP A 152 12.61 6.74 -4.51
CA TRP A 152 13.15 6.88 -3.16
C TRP A 152 14.33 7.88 -3.10
N GLN A 153 15.14 7.96 -4.17
CA GLN A 153 16.27 8.91 -4.28
C GLN A 153 15.82 10.38 -4.23
N SER A 154 14.59 10.65 -4.64
CA SER A 154 14.07 12.02 -4.66
C SER A 154 13.54 12.49 -3.32
N ILE A 155 13.16 11.57 -2.44
CA ILE A 155 12.47 11.88 -1.19
C ILE A 155 13.25 11.49 0.09
N TYR A 156 14.34 10.69 0.00
CA TYR A 156 15.03 10.16 1.19
C TYR A 156 15.63 11.23 2.12
N LYS A 157 15.83 12.46 1.61
CA LYS A 157 16.31 13.61 2.37
C LYS A 157 15.22 14.50 2.94
N PHE A 158 13.94 14.17 2.69
CA PHE A 158 12.85 14.95 3.22
C PHE A 158 12.73 14.75 4.73
N SER A 159 12.16 15.76 5.41
CA SER A 159 12.01 15.70 6.85
C SER A 159 10.99 14.64 7.28
N LYS A 160 11.06 14.24 8.55
CA LYS A 160 10.12 13.29 9.14
C LYS A 160 8.68 13.80 9.05
N GLU A 161 8.47 15.08 9.28
CA GLU A 161 7.17 15.75 9.24
C GLU A 161 6.51 15.61 7.85
N TRP A 162 7.32 15.66 6.79
CA TRP A 162 6.81 15.44 5.43
C TRP A 162 6.20 14.05 5.26
N PHE A 163 6.81 13.02 5.87
CA PHE A 163 6.30 11.65 5.80
C PHE A 163 5.08 11.41 6.70
N GLU A 164 4.87 12.21 7.73
CA GLU A 164 3.72 12.09 8.65
C GLU A 164 2.38 12.47 8.01
N ASP A 165 2.41 13.19 6.87
CA ASP A 165 1.23 13.51 6.07
C ASP A 165 0.63 12.27 5.38
N PHE A 166 1.40 11.21 5.21
CA PHE A 166 0.98 10.03 4.49
C PHE A 166 0.36 9.00 5.41
N GLY A 167 -0.84 8.55 5.05
CA GLY A 167 -1.51 7.45 5.75
C GLY A 167 -1.33 6.10 5.05
N CYS A 168 -0.86 6.11 3.80
CA CYS A 168 -0.60 4.89 3.03
C CYS A 168 0.65 5.05 2.17
N VAL A 169 1.46 3.99 2.11
CA VAL A 169 2.65 3.92 1.26
C VAL A 169 2.64 2.61 0.48
N PHE A 170 2.77 2.72 -0.83
CA PHE A 170 3.00 1.59 -1.73
C PHE A 170 4.45 1.61 -2.22
N GLY A 171 5.17 0.51 -2.06
CA GLY A 171 6.49 0.32 -2.65
C GLY A 171 6.42 -0.69 -3.79
N ASP A 172 6.80 -0.28 -5.00
CA ASP A 172 6.96 -1.20 -6.11
C ASP A 172 8.43 -1.59 -6.26
N GLU A 173 8.71 -2.86 -6.63
CA GLU A 173 10.07 -3.40 -6.81
C GLU A 173 10.99 -3.18 -5.59
N VAL A 174 10.45 -3.32 -4.36
CA VAL A 174 11.19 -3.04 -3.10
C VAL A 174 12.30 -4.04 -2.75
N HIS A 175 12.57 -4.99 -3.63
CA HIS A 175 13.61 -6.01 -3.49
C HIS A 175 14.94 -5.62 -4.19
N LEU A 176 14.98 -4.48 -4.86
CA LEU A 176 16.16 -3.96 -5.58
C LEU A 176 17.07 -3.14 -4.68
#